data_4dd33e586e8ef844034d236f921c3549
#
_entry.id   4dd33e586e8ef844034d236f921c3549
#
_cell.length_a   1.000
_cell.length_b   1.000
_cell.length_c   1.000
_cell.angle_alpha   90.00
_cell.angle_beta   90.00
_cell.angle_gamma   90.00
#
_symmetry.space_group_name_H-M   'P 1'
#
loop_
_entity.id
_entity.type
_entity.pdbx_description
1 polymer ?
#
loop_
_entity_poly.entity_id
_entity_poly.type
_entity_poly.pdbx_seq_one_letter_code
_entity_poly.pdbx_strand_id
1 'polypeptide(L)'
;MNYKKLAEKDISVVPVGDLWNVDPERLLLVYAPLNGNIALGTPDSVHKLEECAEGVIDDEQQKRLLSTFQASGNVPVHRLPKSPDDLYQVDILTNYTCNFKCIYCYSAAGRSSGQVSFESIKAVIDYMFAKDRKQINPYIINFSGGGEPLISYPLIKKTVEYIESVTKGTTFKYNVGLVTNGSLITPEIIDFFQEHKVDMAVSFEILERLQNKERGSYDKVAANIDMMLERGYPFGIRTTFTPESVCSMTEMVEHLHVRFPKLK
;
A
#
# COMPACT_ATOMS: atom_id res chain seq x y z
N MET A 1 28.28 -7.69 14.68
CA MET A 1 28.75 -6.43 15.31
C MET A 1 27.56 -5.75 15.96
N ASN A 2 27.77 -5.03 17.08
CA ASN A 2 26.66 -4.37 17.78
C ASN A 2 26.88 -2.84 17.69
N TYR A 3 26.13 -2.17 16.84
CA TYR A 3 26.21 -0.72 16.61
C TYR A 3 25.32 0.03 17.61
N LYS A 4 25.71 -0.04 18.87
CA LYS A 4 24.92 0.45 20.00
C LYS A 4 24.74 1.97 20.00
N LYS A 5 25.78 2.74 19.63
CA LYS A 5 25.71 4.20 19.64
C LYS A 5 24.91 4.76 18.49
N LEU A 6 24.95 4.11 17.33
CA LEU A 6 24.04 4.43 16.25
C LEU A 6 22.58 4.12 16.63
N ALA A 7 22.35 2.97 17.28
CA ALA A 7 20.99 2.61 17.75
C ALA A 7 20.46 3.59 18.82
N GLU A 8 21.31 4.10 19.73
CA GLU A 8 20.96 5.15 20.69
C GLU A 8 20.55 6.48 20.02
N LYS A 9 20.88 6.65 18.75
CA LYS A 9 20.56 7.81 17.91
C LYS A 9 19.45 7.51 16.86
N ASP A 10 18.68 6.45 17.07
CA ASP A 10 17.64 5.97 16.15
C ASP A 10 18.15 5.62 14.73
N ILE A 11 19.40 5.18 14.63
CA ILE A 11 20.01 4.72 13.40
C ILE A 11 20.18 3.21 13.46
N SER A 12 19.50 2.51 12.57
CA SER A 12 19.55 1.05 12.45
C SER A 12 20.62 0.61 11.47
N VAL A 13 21.30 -0.49 11.76
CA VAL A 13 22.27 -1.12 10.86
C VAL A 13 21.84 -2.56 10.60
N VAL A 14 21.63 -2.90 9.33
CA VAL A 14 21.11 -4.22 8.92
C VAL A 14 22.05 -4.83 7.88
N PRO A 15 22.52 -6.07 8.07
CA PRO A 15 23.25 -6.81 7.03
C PRO A 15 22.32 -7.06 5.82
N VAL A 16 22.80 -6.75 4.61
CA VAL A 16 21.98 -6.85 3.38
C VAL A 16 22.78 -7.45 2.20
N GLY A 17 23.97 -7.97 2.45
CA GLY A 17 24.81 -8.50 1.38
C GLY A 17 24.20 -9.64 0.58
N ASP A 18 23.35 -10.45 1.19
CA ASP A 18 22.60 -11.52 0.55
C ASP A 18 21.66 -11.03 -0.57
N LEU A 19 21.15 -9.81 -0.48
CA LEU A 19 20.33 -9.20 -1.53
C LEU A 19 21.11 -8.95 -2.83
N TRP A 20 22.44 -8.90 -2.76
CA TRP A 20 23.34 -8.69 -3.91
C TRP A 20 24.28 -9.86 -4.18
N ASN A 21 23.97 -11.07 -3.68
CA ASN A 21 24.81 -12.27 -3.82
C ASN A 21 26.25 -12.09 -3.32
N VAL A 22 26.44 -11.26 -2.30
CA VAL A 22 27.70 -11.13 -1.56
C VAL A 22 27.47 -11.61 -0.13
N ASP A 23 28.57 -11.85 0.59
CA ASP A 23 28.52 -12.19 2.01
C ASP A 23 27.61 -11.19 2.75
N PRO A 24 26.58 -11.65 3.48
CA PRO A 24 25.64 -10.77 4.18
C PRO A 24 26.29 -9.69 5.02
N GLU A 25 27.42 -10.02 5.68
CA GLU A 25 28.14 -9.11 6.55
C GLU A 25 29.04 -8.12 5.80
N ARG A 26 29.24 -8.26 4.49
CA ARG A 26 30.09 -7.35 3.70
C ARG A 26 29.37 -6.08 3.23
N LEU A 27 28.05 -6.06 3.27
CA LEU A 27 27.27 -4.89 2.90
C LEU A 27 26.22 -4.62 3.98
N LEU A 28 26.26 -3.43 4.53
CA LEU A 28 25.39 -3.01 5.60
C LEU A 28 24.49 -1.87 5.12
N LEU A 29 23.22 -1.97 5.42
CA LEU A 29 22.25 -0.89 5.28
C LEU A 29 22.25 -0.08 6.58
N VAL A 30 22.55 1.20 6.47
CA VAL A 30 22.39 2.19 7.55
C VAL A 30 21.11 2.94 7.28
N TYR A 31 20.17 2.89 8.21
CA TYR A 31 18.83 3.45 8.04
C TYR A 31 18.40 4.26 9.26
N ALA A 32 18.03 5.52 9.04
CA ALA A 32 17.44 6.38 10.06
C ALA A 32 15.94 6.53 9.83
N PRO A 33 15.09 5.71 10.52
CA PRO A 33 13.65 5.65 10.27
C PRO A 33 12.93 6.97 10.53
N LEU A 34 13.45 7.80 11.43
CA LEU A 34 12.81 9.06 11.80
C LEU A 34 12.91 10.14 10.70
N ASN A 35 13.88 10.05 9.79
CA ASN A 35 14.02 11.02 8.69
C ASN A 35 14.07 10.38 7.30
N GLY A 36 13.97 9.03 7.24
CA GLY A 36 13.94 8.28 5.99
C GLY A 36 15.29 8.19 5.27
N ASN A 37 16.39 8.66 5.86
CA ASN A 37 17.70 8.59 5.23
C ASN A 37 18.25 7.18 5.25
N ILE A 38 18.83 6.78 4.13
CA ILE A 38 19.38 5.43 3.89
C ILE A 38 20.75 5.57 3.26
N ALA A 39 21.69 4.73 3.68
CA ALA A 39 22.97 4.55 3.01
C ALA A 39 23.39 3.09 3.02
N LEU A 40 24.20 2.69 2.03
CA LEU A 40 24.90 1.42 2.05
C LEU A 40 26.36 1.66 2.44
N GLY A 41 26.88 0.80 3.29
CA GLY A 41 28.25 0.88 3.75
C GLY A 41 28.90 -0.49 3.92
N THR A 42 30.23 -0.47 3.89
CA THR A 42 31.03 -1.64 4.33
C THR A 42 31.12 -1.68 5.85
N PRO A 43 31.42 -2.83 6.46
CA PRO A 43 31.62 -2.92 7.90
C PRO A 43 32.60 -1.87 8.46
N ASP A 44 33.72 -1.61 7.74
CA ASP A 44 34.71 -0.61 8.14
C ASP A 44 34.15 0.81 8.13
N SER A 45 33.35 1.16 7.11
CA SER A 45 32.73 2.49 7.02
C SER A 45 31.68 2.71 8.10
N VAL A 46 30.89 1.68 8.40
CA VAL A 46 29.87 1.75 9.45
C VAL A 46 30.51 1.73 10.85
N HIS A 47 31.62 1.00 11.02
CA HIS A 47 32.38 1.05 12.28
C HIS A 47 32.94 2.44 12.58
N LYS A 48 33.52 3.10 11.59
CA LYS A 48 33.97 4.51 11.73
C LYS A 48 32.81 5.45 12.07
N LEU A 49 31.64 5.22 11.52
CA LEU A 49 30.44 6.00 11.86
C LEU A 49 30.02 5.77 13.33
N GLU A 50 30.11 4.54 13.82
CA GLU A 50 29.89 4.20 15.23
C GLU A 50 30.90 4.87 16.14
N GLU A 51 32.20 4.79 15.83
CA GLU A 51 33.27 5.44 16.58
C GLU A 51 33.12 6.98 16.61
N CYS A 52 32.65 7.56 15.50
CA CYS A 52 32.30 8.98 15.45
C CYS A 52 31.09 9.29 16.33
N ALA A 53 30.07 8.42 16.34
CA ALA A 53 28.91 8.57 17.21
C ALA A 53 29.24 8.43 18.71
N GLU A 54 30.28 7.65 19.03
CA GLU A 54 30.86 7.53 20.37
C GLU A 54 31.74 8.69 20.78
N GLY A 55 32.19 9.49 19.80
CA GLY A 55 33.19 10.56 20.03
C GLY A 55 34.64 10.05 20.13
N VAL A 56 34.90 8.82 19.66
CA VAL A 56 36.23 8.20 19.66
C VAL A 56 37.11 8.78 18.56
N ILE A 57 36.52 9.05 17.39
CA ILE A 57 37.23 9.69 16.27
C ILE A 57 36.63 11.05 15.94
N ASP A 58 37.49 11.95 15.48
CA ASP A 58 37.11 13.28 15.02
C ASP A 58 37.30 13.40 13.51
N ASP A 59 36.40 12.75 12.76
CA ASP A 59 36.40 12.71 11.30
C ASP A 59 35.26 13.58 10.76
N GLU A 60 35.61 14.67 10.06
CA GLU A 60 34.62 15.60 9.51
C GLU A 60 33.68 14.99 8.50
N GLN A 61 34.12 14.00 7.72
CA GLN A 61 33.24 13.30 6.75
C GLN A 61 32.21 12.45 7.49
N GLN A 62 32.63 11.70 8.51
CA GLN A 62 31.74 10.88 9.33
C GLN A 62 30.78 11.74 10.15
N LYS A 63 31.23 12.89 10.67
CA LYS A 63 30.37 13.86 11.36
C LYS A 63 29.27 14.39 10.43
N ARG A 64 29.61 14.73 9.19
CA ARG A 64 28.63 15.17 8.18
C ARG A 64 27.63 14.07 7.87
N LEU A 65 28.10 12.83 7.68
CA LEU A 65 27.23 11.68 7.44
C LEU A 65 26.31 11.44 8.64
N LEU A 66 26.85 11.42 9.84
CA LEU A 66 26.09 11.27 11.08
C LEU A 66 25.06 12.39 11.23
N SER A 67 25.42 13.63 10.95
CA SER A 67 24.49 14.76 11.00
C SER A 67 23.35 14.61 9.98
N THR A 68 23.61 14.03 8.80
CA THR A 68 22.57 13.72 7.82
C THR A 68 21.57 12.71 8.36
N PHE A 69 22.05 11.66 9.04
CA PHE A 69 21.15 10.67 9.66
C PHE A 69 20.41 11.23 10.88
N GLN A 70 20.97 12.22 11.55
CA GLN A 70 20.37 12.86 12.73
C GLN A 70 19.59 14.14 12.39
N ALA A 71 19.74 14.64 11.14
CA ALA A 71 19.03 15.85 10.75
C ALA A 71 17.54 15.65 10.97
N SER A 72 16.99 16.47 11.83
CA SER A 72 15.56 16.69 11.96
C SER A 72 15.06 17.40 10.69
N GLY A 73 15.18 16.71 9.55
CA GLY A 73 14.36 17.02 8.40
C GLY A 73 12.91 16.95 8.86
N ASN A 74 12.00 17.55 8.14
CA ASN A 74 10.57 17.40 8.38
C ASN A 74 10.24 15.89 8.43
N VAL A 75 10.53 15.29 9.60
CA VAL A 75 9.97 13.99 9.92
C VAL A 75 8.49 14.21 9.71
N PRO A 76 7.83 13.49 8.82
CA PRO A 76 6.39 13.40 8.90
C PRO A 76 6.13 12.72 10.24
N VAL A 77 6.15 13.51 11.31
CA VAL A 77 5.60 13.06 12.57
C VAL A 77 4.20 12.63 12.16
N HIS A 78 3.93 11.32 12.19
CA HIS A 78 2.58 10.82 12.17
C HIS A 78 1.89 11.53 13.33
N ARG A 79 1.34 12.70 13.03
CA ARG A 79 0.58 13.44 14.01
C ARG A 79 -0.60 12.55 14.30
N LEU A 80 -0.58 11.94 15.47
CA LEU A 80 -1.79 11.30 15.96
C LEU A 80 -2.92 12.30 15.80
N PRO A 81 -4.08 11.90 15.27
CA PRO A 81 -5.22 12.78 15.17
C PRO A 81 -5.45 13.47 16.52
N LYS A 82 -5.40 14.79 16.54
CA LYS A 82 -5.61 15.58 17.77
C LYS A 82 -7.08 15.88 17.96
N SER A 83 -7.84 15.74 16.91
CA SER A 83 -9.26 16.05 16.85
C SER A 83 -9.95 15.07 15.90
N PRO A 84 -11.25 14.81 16.08
CA PRO A 84 -12.03 14.08 15.10
C PRO A 84 -11.96 14.67 13.68
N ASP A 85 -11.71 15.97 13.53
CA ASP A 85 -11.59 16.63 12.24
C ASP A 85 -10.31 16.28 11.49
N ASP A 86 -9.30 15.73 12.18
CA ASP A 86 -8.08 15.22 11.57
C ASP A 86 -8.29 13.88 10.84
N LEU A 87 -9.42 13.19 11.09
CA LEU A 87 -9.76 11.93 10.43
C LEU A 87 -10.23 12.24 9.00
N TYR A 88 -9.46 11.79 8.01
CA TYR A 88 -9.75 12.00 6.60
C TYR A 88 -9.86 10.71 5.79
N GLN A 89 -9.58 9.55 6.39
CA GLN A 89 -9.64 8.26 5.73
C GLN A 89 -10.49 7.26 6.51
N VAL A 90 -11.25 6.46 5.79
CA VAL A 90 -11.94 5.27 6.29
C VAL A 90 -11.72 4.10 5.35
N ASP A 91 -11.36 2.95 5.91
CA ASP A 91 -11.29 1.68 5.22
C ASP A 91 -12.47 0.81 5.64
N ILE A 92 -13.33 0.47 4.69
CA ILE A 92 -14.56 -0.29 4.91
C ILE A 92 -14.33 -1.74 4.51
N LEU A 93 -14.29 -2.62 5.48
CA LEU A 93 -14.25 -4.07 5.27
C LEU A 93 -15.67 -4.54 4.99
N THR A 94 -16.05 -4.64 3.72
CA THR A 94 -17.43 -4.96 3.33
C THR A 94 -17.87 -6.34 3.78
N ASN A 95 -16.94 -7.32 3.74
CA ASN A 95 -17.18 -8.71 4.14
C ASN A 95 -15.87 -9.42 4.50
N TYR A 96 -15.98 -10.62 5.06
CA TYR A 96 -14.85 -11.51 5.34
C TYR A 96 -14.81 -12.74 4.42
N THR A 97 -15.70 -12.79 3.43
CA THR A 97 -15.76 -13.86 2.42
C THR A 97 -14.83 -13.54 1.25
N CYS A 98 -14.09 -14.52 0.76
CA CYS A 98 -13.26 -14.36 -0.42
C CYS A 98 -13.33 -15.61 -1.28
N ASN A 99 -13.41 -15.43 -2.58
CA ASN A 99 -13.40 -16.52 -3.55
C ASN A 99 -11.99 -17.00 -3.93
N PHE A 100 -10.92 -16.34 -3.40
CA PHE A 100 -9.53 -16.78 -3.54
C PHE A 100 -8.98 -17.34 -2.22
N LYS A 101 -7.87 -18.12 -2.34
CA LYS A 101 -7.14 -18.71 -1.22
C LYS A 101 -5.65 -18.37 -1.32
N CYS A 102 -5.33 -17.08 -1.47
CA CYS A 102 -3.93 -16.64 -1.60
C CYS A 102 -3.07 -17.14 -0.45
N ILE A 103 -1.88 -17.66 -0.77
CA ILE A 103 -1.01 -18.33 0.23
C ILE A 103 -0.51 -17.37 1.33
N TYR A 104 -0.40 -16.08 1.04
CA TYR A 104 0.08 -15.03 1.95
C TYR A 104 -1.07 -14.17 2.53
N CYS A 105 -2.31 -14.60 2.41
CA CYS A 105 -3.45 -13.79 2.83
C CYS A 105 -3.48 -13.58 4.34
N TYR A 106 -3.28 -12.35 4.79
CA TYR A 106 -3.33 -12.00 6.21
C TYR A 106 -4.72 -12.20 6.84
N SER A 107 -5.79 -12.17 6.04
CA SER A 107 -7.18 -12.36 6.50
C SER A 107 -7.65 -13.82 6.43
N ALA A 108 -6.77 -14.77 6.04
CA ALA A 108 -7.21 -16.16 5.82
C ALA A 108 -7.79 -16.80 7.08
N ALA A 109 -7.21 -16.55 8.26
CA ALA A 109 -7.65 -17.11 9.53
C ALA A 109 -8.97 -16.49 10.05
N GLY A 110 -9.30 -15.27 9.59
CA GLY A 110 -10.53 -14.56 10.03
C GLY A 110 -11.70 -14.67 9.06
N ARG A 111 -11.62 -15.53 8.04
CA ARG A 111 -12.69 -15.67 7.04
C ARG A 111 -13.97 -16.19 7.65
N SER A 112 -15.06 -15.49 7.38
CA SER A 112 -16.39 -15.81 7.86
C SER A 112 -17.45 -15.30 6.86
N SER A 113 -18.70 -15.60 7.09
CA SER A 113 -19.83 -15.04 6.33
C SER A 113 -20.25 -13.64 6.80
N GLY A 114 -19.48 -13.02 7.69
CA GLY A 114 -19.79 -11.69 8.21
C GLY A 114 -19.75 -10.63 7.11
N GLN A 115 -20.73 -9.73 7.14
CA GLN A 115 -20.83 -8.56 6.26
C GLN A 115 -21.19 -7.34 7.10
N VAL A 116 -20.60 -6.19 6.80
CA VAL A 116 -20.98 -4.93 7.44
C VAL A 116 -22.37 -4.50 6.99
N SER A 117 -23.18 -3.94 7.89
CA SER A 117 -24.49 -3.41 7.52
C SER A 117 -24.36 -2.06 6.81
N PHE A 118 -25.31 -1.75 5.94
CA PHE A 118 -25.37 -0.43 5.31
C PHE A 118 -25.57 0.67 6.34
N GLU A 119 -26.31 0.41 7.40
CA GLU A 119 -26.57 1.37 8.50
C GLU A 119 -25.28 1.76 9.22
N SER A 120 -24.36 0.80 9.43
CA SER A 120 -23.04 1.08 10.00
C SER A 120 -22.18 1.93 9.07
N ILE A 121 -22.18 1.61 7.77
CA ILE A 121 -21.48 2.42 6.76
C ILE A 121 -22.08 3.83 6.70
N LYS A 122 -23.41 3.92 6.65
CA LYS A 122 -24.14 5.19 6.63
C LYS A 122 -23.76 6.07 7.82
N ALA A 123 -23.71 5.53 9.02
CA ALA A 123 -23.32 6.27 10.21
C ALA A 123 -21.91 6.88 10.11
N VAL A 124 -20.96 6.13 9.54
CA VAL A 124 -19.59 6.62 9.29
C VAL A 124 -19.57 7.72 8.24
N ILE A 125 -20.30 7.54 7.13
CA ILE A 125 -20.39 8.54 6.06
C ILE A 125 -21.07 9.81 6.57
N ASP A 126 -22.18 9.70 7.32
CA ASP A 126 -22.86 10.85 7.93
C ASP A 126 -21.91 11.61 8.87
N TYR A 127 -21.10 10.88 9.66
CA TYR A 127 -20.11 11.50 10.53
C TYR A 127 -19.01 12.22 9.74
N MET A 128 -18.48 11.61 8.65
CA MET A 128 -17.42 12.23 7.84
C MET A 128 -17.89 13.48 7.13
N PHE A 129 -19.13 13.49 6.63
CA PHE A 129 -19.71 14.58 5.84
C PHE A 129 -20.68 15.46 6.63
N ALA A 130 -20.62 15.44 7.97
CA ALA A 130 -21.41 16.32 8.81
C ALA A 130 -21.11 17.79 8.51
N LYS A 131 -22.15 18.63 8.45
CA LYS A 131 -22.05 20.03 8.03
C LYS A 131 -21.18 20.92 8.92
N ASP A 132 -21.02 20.53 10.18
CA ASP A 132 -20.23 21.22 11.18
C ASP A 132 -18.76 20.78 11.20
N ARG A 133 -18.40 19.74 10.40
CA ARG A 133 -17.01 19.30 10.29
C ARG A 133 -16.21 20.20 9.35
N LYS A 134 -15.00 20.52 9.80
CA LYS A 134 -14.01 21.23 8.99
C LYS A 134 -13.16 20.21 8.23
N GLN A 135 -13.35 20.14 6.93
CA GLN A 135 -12.49 19.31 6.09
C GLN A 135 -11.11 19.95 5.94
N ILE A 136 -10.07 19.23 6.38
CA ILE A 136 -8.66 19.65 6.26
C ILE A 136 -8.04 19.06 4.99
N ASN A 137 -8.30 17.77 4.72
CA ASN A 137 -7.84 17.04 3.55
C ASN A 137 -9.03 16.44 2.80
N PRO A 138 -8.90 16.14 1.48
CA PRO A 138 -9.89 15.32 0.80
C PRO A 138 -10.14 14.02 1.55
N TYR A 139 -11.40 13.62 1.70
CA TYR A 139 -11.73 12.36 2.35
C TYR A 139 -11.41 11.18 1.45
N ILE A 140 -10.88 10.10 2.02
CA ILE A 140 -10.56 8.86 1.33
C ILE A 140 -11.46 7.76 1.90
N ILE A 141 -12.27 7.17 1.04
CA ILE A 141 -13.16 6.06 1.39
C ILE A 141 -12.72 4.85 0.58
N ASN A 142 -12.13 3.87 1.24
CA ASN A 142 -11.63 2.66 0.58
C ASN A 142 -12.46 1.44 0.97
N PHE A 143 -12.78 0.62 -0.02
CA PHE A 143 -13.29 -0.73 0.19
C PHE A 143 -12.12 -1.71 0.08
N SER A 144 -11.58 -2.14 1.21
CA SER A 144 -10.40 -3.00 1.24
C SER A 144 -10.32 -3.86 2.50
N GLY A 145 -9.57 -4.95 2.42
CA GLY A 145 -9.34 -5.85 3.55
C GLY A 145 -10.50 -6.83 3.79
N GLY A 146 -10.32 -7.70 4.78
CA GLY A 146 -11.26 -8.80 5.05
C GLY A 146 -11.29 -9.83 3.93
N GLY A 147 -12.37 -9.88 3.13
CA GLY A 147 -12.55 -10.76 1.99
C GLY A 147 -12.32 -10.07 0.63
N GLU A 148 -13.09 -10.52 -0.38
CA GLU A 148 -13.13 -9.86 -1.70
C GLU A 148 -14.28 -8.84 -1.71
N PRO A 149 -13.99 -7.54 -1.87
CA PRO A 149 -15.02 -6.50 -1.82
C PRO A 149 -16.13 -6.66 -2.86
N LEU A 150 -15.79 -7.10 -4.07
CA LEU A 150 -16.77 -7.25 -5.15
C LEU A 150 -17.81 -8.37 -4.91
N ILE A 151 -17.63 -9.25 -3.93
CA ILE A 151 -18.70 -10.14 -3.46
C ILE A 151 -19.86 -9.31 -2.88
N SER A 152 -19.54 -8.15 -2.30
CA SER A 152 -20.52 -7.20 -1.76
C SER A 152 -20.80 -6.02 -2.69
N TYR A 153 -20.68 -6.20 -4.01
CA TYR A 153 -20.86 -5.12 -4.99
C TYR A 153 -22.17 -4.33 -4.82
N PRO A 154 -23.34 -4.95 -4.56
CA PRO A 154 -24.57 -4.19 -4.32
C PRO A 154 -24.47 -3.23 -3.12
N LEU A 155 -23.72 -3.60 -2.08
CA LEU A 155 -23.49 -2.74 -0.92
C LEU A 155 -22.53 -1.59 -1.27
N ILE A 156 -21.48 -1.86 -2.04
CA ILE A 156 -20.55 -0.83 -2.54
C ILE A 156 -21.29 0.18 -3.39
N LYS A 157 -22.09 -0.30 -4.36
CA LYS A 157 -22.92 0.54 -5.24
C LYS A 157 -23.81 1.47 -4.41
N LYS A 158 -24.59 0.91 -3.49
CA LYS A 158 -25.46 1.67 -2.60
C LYS A 158 -24.69 2.72 -1.76
N THR A 159 -23.48 2.37 -1.32
CA THR A 159 -22.63 3.29 -0.55
C THR A 159 -22.13 4.46 -1.39
N VAL A 160 -21.67 4.20 -2.62
CA VAL A 160 -21.21 5.24 -3.56
C VAL A 160 -22.36 6.22 -3.87
N GLU A 161 -23.52 5.70 -4.25
CA GLU A 161 -24.72 6.50 -4.51
C GLU A 161 -25.13 7.33 -3.27
N TYR A 162 -24.98 6.76 -2.07
CA TYR A 162 -25.26 7.48 -0.83
C TYR A 162 -24.27 8.62 -0.58
N ILE A 163 -22.95 8.38 -0.75
CA ILE A 163 -21.93 9.42 -0.63
C ILE A 163 -22.25 10.60 -1.56
N GLU A 164 -22.57 10.32 -2.82
CA GLU A 164 -22.94 11.35 -3.79
C GLU A 164 -24.18 12.15 -3.34
N SER A 165 -25.18 11.46 -2.77
CA SER A 165 -26.40 12.10 -2.30
C SER A 165 -26.15 13.08 -1.15
N VAL A 166 -25.28 12.71 -0.18
CA VAL A 166 -25.00 13.55 0.99
C VAL A 166 -24.01 14.68 0.69
N THR A 167 -23.18 14.51 -0.36
CA THR A 167 -22.21 15.51 -0.78
C THR A 167 -22.74 16.47 -1.85
N LYS A 168 -23.91 16.20 -2.41
CA LYS A 168 -24.53 17.02 -3.45
C LYS A 168 -24.74 18.46 -2.95
N GLY A 169 -24.19 19.42 -3.68
CA GLY A 169 -24.27 20.85 -3.33
C GLY A 169 -23.37 21.29 -2.17
N THR A 170 -22.49 20.41 -1.68
CA THR A 170 -21.47 20.75 -0.68
C THR A 170 -20.12 21.07 -1.35
N THR A 171 -19.17 21.55 -0.55
CA THR A 171 -17.78 21.80 -0.98
C THR A 171 -16.83 20.66 -0.61
N PHE A 172 -17.34 19.58 -0.03
CA PHE A 172 -16.51 18.42 0.35
C PHE A 172 -15.83 17.81 -0.85
N LYS A 173 -14.55 17.47 -0.67
CA LYS A 173 -13.75 16.73 -1.65
C LYS A 173 -13.50 15.32 -1.12
N TYR A 174 -13.64 14.33 -1.97
CA TYR A 174 -13.42 12.95 -1.59
C TYR A 174 -12.98 12.09 -2.79
N ASN A 175 -12.34 10.97 -2.47
CA ASN A 175 -12.02 9.91 -3.40
C ASN A 175 -12.59 8.61 -2.85
N VAL A 176 -13.19 7.82 -3.71
CA VAL A 176 -13.66 6.46 -3.38
C VAL A 176 -12.81 5.48 -4.14
N GLY A 177 -12.31 4.47 -3.46
CA GLY A 177 -11.49 3.45 -4.09
C GLY A 177 -11.73 2.04 -3.54
N LEU A 178 -11.26 1.05 -4.29
CA LEU A 178 -11.27 -0.33 -3.81
C LEU A 178 -10.03 -1.11 -4.27
N VAL A 179 -9.71 -2.15 -3.51
CA VAL A 179 -8.70 -3.15 -3.89
C VAL A 179 -9.40 -4.48 -4.06
N THR A 180 -9.31 -5.08 -5.25
CA THR A 180 -9.96 -6.34 -5.60
C THR A 180 -8.97 -7.38 -6.08
N ASN A 181 -9.33 -8.66 -6.01
CA ASN A 181 -8.58 -9.72 -6.66
C ASN A 181 -8.82 -9.80 -8.18
N GLY A 182 -9.67 -8.95 -8.71
CA GLY A 182 -9.93 -8.81 -10.14
C GLY A 182 -10.82 -9.88 -10.79
N SER A 183 -11.17 -10.94 -10.07
CA SER A 183 -11.89 -12.08 -10.69
C SER A 183 -13.38 -11.86 -10.91
N LEU A 184 -13.99 -10.90 -10.20
CA LEU A 184 -15.43 -10.62 -10.24
C LEU A 184 -15.77 -9.35 -11.03
N ILE A 185 -14.80 -8.74 -11.69
CA ILE A 185 -15.01 -7.57 -12.52
C ILE A 185 -15.90 -7.93 -13.72
N THR A 186 -16.91 -7.10 -13.97
CA THR A 186 -17.84 -7.23 -15.10
C THR A 186 -17.94 -5.89 -15.85
N PRO A 187 -18.43 -5.87 -17.09
CA PRO A 187 -18.71 -4.64 -17.80
C PRO A 187 -19.57 -3.65 -17.00
N GLU A 188 -20.61 -4.13 -16.34
CA GLU A 188 -21.49 -3.29 -15.50
C GLU A 188 -20.72 -2.62 -14.35
N ILE A 189 -19.83 -3.36 -13.69
CA ILE A 189 -19.01 -2.81 -12.59
C ILE A 189 -18.07 -1.72 -13.12
N ILE A 190 -17.45 -1.94 -14.28
CA ILE A 190 -16.57 -0.95 -14.90
C ILE A 190 -17.35 0.31 -15.27
N ASP A 191 -18.49 0.16 -15.91
CA ASP A 191 -19.34 1.28 -16.35
C ASP A 191 -19.77 2.13 -15.13
N PHE A 192 -20.24 1.46 -14.07
CA PHE A 192 -20.62 2.13 -12.82
C PHE A 192 -19.44 2.86 -12.18
N PHE A 193 -18.29 2.21 -12.06
CA PHE A 193 -17.12 2.83 -11.43
C PHE A 193 -16.54 3.98 -12.26
N GLN A 194 -16.63 3.91 -13.57
CA GLN A 194 -16.22 5.01 -14.45
C GLN A 194 -17.16 6.20 -14.33
N GLU A 195 -18.49 5.96 -14.31
CA GLU A 195 -19.51 7.00 -14.14
C GLU A 195 -19.34 7.73 -12.80
N HIS A 196 -19.14 6.96 -11.73
CA HIS A 196 -19.06 7.46 -10.35
C HIS A 196 -17.63 7.77 -9.87
N LYS A 197 -16.64 7.72 -10.77
CA LYS A 197 -15.21 8.02 -10.49
C LYS A 197 -14.64 7.25 -9.30
N VAL A 198 -14.95 5.97 -9.23
CA VAL A 198 -14.39 5.05 -8.23
C VAL A 198 -13.04 4.54 -8.73
N ASP A 199 -11.99 4.73 -7.95
CA ASP A 199 -10.66 4.22 -8.25
C ASP A 199 -10.56 2.72 -7.94
N MET A 200 -9.87 1.96 -8.78
CA MET A 200 -9.67 0.53 -8.57
C MET A 200 -8.20 0.14 -8.62
N ALA A 201 -7.79 -0.72 -7.70
CA ALA A 201 -6.53 -1.43 -7.79
C ALA A 201 -6.77 -2.94 -7.83
N VAL A 202 -6.18 -3.61 -8.81
CA VAL A 202 -6.27 -5.06 -8.98
C VAL A 202 -5.03 -5.72 -8.40
N SER A 203 -5.25 -6.66 -7.50
CA SER A 203 -4.17 -7.48 -6.95
C SER A 203 -3.81 -8.59 -7.96
N PHE A 204 -2.63 -8.50 -8.59
CA PHE A 204 -2.20 -9.38 -9.66
C PHE A 204 -0.70 -9.62 -9.62
N GLU A 205 -0.28 -10.89 -9.60
CA GLU A 205 1.15 -11.26 -9.50
C GLU A 205 1.84 -11.30 -10.87
N ILE A 206 1.23 -10.73 -11.88
CA ILE A 206 1.75 -10.43 -13.22
C ILE A 206 2.10 -11.67 -14.04
N LEU A 207 2.98 -12.55 -13.55
CA LEU A 207 3.38 -13.77 -14.25
C LEU A 207 2.40 -14.91 -13.94
N GLU A 208 1.98 -15.63 -14.98
CA GLU A 208 1.03 -16.73 -14.85
C GLU A 208 1.42 -17.74 -13.78
N ARG A 209 2.71 -18.18 -13.78
CA ARG A 209 3.23 -19.13 -12.82
C ARG A 209 3.13 -18.65 -11.37
N LEU A 210 3.39 -17.35 -11.13
CA LEU A 210 3.31 -16.75 -9.80
C LEU A 210 1.86 -16.55 -9.39
N GLN A 211 1.05 -15.95 -10.26
CA GLN A 211 -0.37 -15.75 -9.99
C GLN A 211 -1.07 -17.06 -9.65
N ASN A 212 -0.88 -18.11 -10.46
CA ASN A 212 -1.53 -19.40 -10.25
C ASN A 212 -1.02 -20.13 -9.00
N LYS A 213 0.24 -19.97 -8.65
CA LYS A 213 0.83 -20.53 -7.43
C LYS A 213 0.35 -19.81 -6.17
N GLU A 214 0.35 -18.50 -6.20
CA GLU A 214 0.17 -17.67 -5.00
C GLU A 214 -1.28 -17.27 -4.76
N ARG A 215 -2.08 -17.08 -5.83
CA ARG A 215 -3.47 -16.61 -5.78
C ARG A 215 -4.45 -17.45 -6.56
N GLY A 216 -4.03 -17.97 -7.72
CA GLY A 216 -4.88 -18.69 -8.68
C GLY A 216 -5.51 -17.77 -9.75
N SER A 217 -6.18 -18.41 -10.70
CA SER A 217 -7.07 -17.77 -11.68
C SER A 217 -6.41 -16.70 -12.58
N TYR A 218 -5.17 -16.94 -13.03
CA TYR A 218 -4.47 -16.01 -13.93
C TYR A 218 -5.32 -15.61 -15.12
N ASP A 219 -5.80 -16.58 -15.92
CA ASP A 219 -6.53 -16.32 -17.17
C ASP A 219 -7.74 -15.43 -16.96
N LYS A 220 -8.50 -15.67 -15.89
CA LYS A 220 -9.68 -14.87 -15.59
C LYS A 220 -9.32 -13.43 -15.21
N VAL A 221 -8.31 -13.25 -14.38
CA VAL A 221 -7.87 -11.89 -13.97
C VAL A 221 -7.26 -11.17 -15.14
N ALA A 222 -6.42 -11.83 -15.95
CA ALA A 222 -5.82 -11.25 -17.14
C ALA A 222 -6.89 -10.83 -18.17
N ALA A 223 -7.90 -11.67 -18.42
CA ALA A 223 -9.02 -11.31 -19.30
C ALA A 223 -9.82 -10.10 -18.78
N ASN A 224 -10.00 -9.98 -17.46
CA ASN A 224 -10.67 -8.82 -16.88
C ASN A 224 -9.79 -7.55 -16.96
N ILE A 225 -8.46 -7.69 -16.87
CA ILE A 225 -7.51 -6.59 -17.13
C ILE A 225 -7.62 -6.14 -18.59
N ASP A 226 -7.64 -7.06 -19.55
CA ASP A 226 -7.84 -6.74 -20.98
C ASP A 226 -9.14 -5.96 -21.19
N MET A 227 -10.24 -6.43 -20.60
CA MET A 227 -11.55 -5.76 -20.69
C MET A 227 -11.52 -4.34 -20.12
N MET A 228 -10.84 -4.10 -19.00
CA MET A 228 -10.69 -2.75 -18.44
C MET A 228 -9.87 -1.84 -19.37
N LEU A 229 -8.77 -2.36 -19.94
CA LEU A 229 -7.93 -1.63 -20.90
C LEU A 229 -8.67 -1.29 -22.19
N GLU A 230 -9.51 -2.21 -22.70
CA GLU A 230 -10.33 -1.99 -23.88
C GLU A 230 -11.40 -0.91 -23.64
N ARG A 231 -11.97 -0.85 -22.45
CA ARG A 231 -12.94 0.16 -22.04
C ARG A 231 -12.32 1.50 -21.64
N GLY A 232 -10.98 1.58 -21.58
CA GLY A 232 -10.26 2.78 -21.17
C GLY A 232 -10.47 3.16 -19.70
N TYR A 233 -10.86 2.18 -18.85
CA TYR A 233 -11.00 2.41 -17.43
C TYR A 233 -9.62 2.50 -16.76
N PRO A 234 -9.30 3.59 -16.04
CA PRO A 234 -8.03 3.73 -15.33
C PRO A 234 -8.01 2.85 -14.06
N PHE A 235 -6.98 2.05 -13.90
CA PHE A 235 -6.79 1.22 -12.71
C PHE A 235 -5.32 1.03 -12.38
N GLY A 236 -5.02 0.64 -11.15
CA GLY A 236 -3.68 0.25 -10.71
C GLY A 236 -3.53 -1.27 -10.59
N ILE A 237 -2.32 -1.77 -10.76
CA ILE A 237 -1.96 -3.14 -10.39
C ILE A 237 -1.19 -3.10 -9.07
N ARG A 238 -1.52 -4.01 -8.16
CA ARG A 238 -0.81 -4.23 -6.89
C ARG A 238 -0.29 -5.65 -6.86
N THR A 239 1.03 -5.79 -6.72
CA THR A 239 1.73 -7.07 -6.60
C THR A 239 2.27 -7.23 -5.19
N THR A 240 2.13 -8.42 -4.63
CA THR A 240 2.75 -8.77 -3.35
C THR A 240 4.06 -9.50 -3.62
N PHE A 241 5.18 -8.89 -3.24
CA PHE A 241 6.47 -9.55 -3.40
C PHE A 241 6.71 -10.56 -2.28
N THR A 242 6.95 -11.79 -2.70
CA THR A 242 7.43 -12.89 -1.87
C THR A 242 8.93 -13.09 -2.11
N PRO A 243 9.66 -13.85 -1.29
CA PRO A 243 11.05 -14.18 -1.55
C PRO A 243 11.31 -14.82 -2.94
N GLU A 244 10.31 -15.51 -3.49
CA GLU A 244 10.40 -16.09 -4.84
C GLU A 244 10.12 -15.02 -5.92
N SER A 245 9.07 -14.24 -5.75
CA SER A 245 8.64 -13.28 -6.79
C SER A 245 9.56 -12.08 -6.91
N VAL A 246 10.26 -11.68 -5.83
CA VAL A 246 11.19 -10.53 -5.88
C VAL A 246 12.31 -10.73 -6.89
N CYS A 247 12.80 -11.96 -7.05
CA CYS A 247 13.82 -12.30 -8.04
C CYS A 247 13.31 -12.22 -9.50
N SER A 248 12.01 -12.14 -9.70
CA SER A 248 11.36 -12.10 -11.02
C SER A 248 10.90 -10.71 -11.42
N MET A 249 11.29 -9.65 -10.70
CA MET A 249 10.79 -8.30 -10.94
C MET A 249 11.06 -7.79 -12.36
N THR A 250 12.24 -8.07 -12.92
CA THR A 250 12.58 -7.69 -14.31
C THR A 250 11.66 -8.38 -15.30
N GLU A 251 11.48 -9.70 -15.15
CA GLU A 251 10.56 -10.50 -15.97
C GLU A 251 9.11 -10.00 -15.86
N MET A 252 8.67 -9.59 -14.67
CA MET A 252 7.34 -9.02 -14.48
C MET A 252 7.16 -7.72 -15.27
N VAL A 253 8.14 -6.82 -15.23
CA VAL A 253 8.08 -5.55 -15.97
C VAL A 253 8.06 -5.80 -17.48
N GLU A 254 8.92 -6.70 -17.96
CA GLU A 254 8.95 -7.10 -19.36
C GLU A 254 7.61 -7.72 -19.80
N HIS A 255 7.06 -8.62 -18.97
CA HIS A 255 5.77 -9.25 -19.23
C HIS A 255 4.63 -8.23 -19.30
N LEU A 256 4.57 -7.27 -18.36
CA LEU A 256 3.58 -6.19 -18.39
C LEU A 256 3.67 -5.40 -19.68
N HIS A 257 4.87 -5.03 -20.10
CA HIS A 257 5.10 -4.26 -21.33
C HIS A 257 4.64 -5.02 -22.59
N VAL A 258 4.91 -6.31 -22.66
CA VAL A 258 4.55 -7.15 -23.81
C VAL A 258 3.06 -7.54 -23.78
N ARG A 259 2.57 -7.99 -22.64
CA ARG A 259 1.21 -8.57 -22.50
C ARG A 259 0.12 -7.50 -22.38
N PHE A 260 0.44 -6.39 -21.74
CA PHE A 260 -0.51 -5.29 -21.47
C PHE A 260 0.04 -3.94 -21.94
N PRO A 261 0.32 -3.77 -23.24
CA PRO A 261 1.02 -2.57 -23.74
C PRO A 261 0.23 -1.26 -23.58
N LYS A 262 -1.05 -1.34 -23.27
CA LYS A 262 -1.91 -0.18 -22.96
C LYS A 262 -1.88 0.22 -21.49
N LEU A 263 -1.25 -0.58 -20.63
CA LEU A 263 -1.08 -0.24 -19.22
C LEU A 263 -0.02 0.89 -19.12
N LYS A 264 -0.35 1.98 -18.45
CA LYS A 264 0.52 3.17 -18.33
C LYS A 264 1.16 3.25 -16.96
#